data_17f229508e89bc1978999eec8130bac5
#
_entry.id   17f229508e89bc1978999eec8130bac5
#
_cell.length_a   1.000
_cell.length_b   1.000
_cell.length_c   1.000
_cell.angle_alpha   90.00
_cell.angle_beta   90.00
_cell.angle_gamma   90.00
#
_symmetry.space_group_name_H-M   'P 1'
#
loop_
_entity.id
_entity.type
_entity.pdbx_description
1 polymer ?
#
loop_
_entity_poly.entity_id
_entity_poly.type
_entity_poly.pdbx_seq_one_letter_code
_entity_poly.pdbx_strand_id
1 'polypeptide(L)'
;MSTQDSSRIAAAGRRPGTRLSALTNAGLLFLLGAPPVALAAQTDYYNTDAGRPVRVEDAYATERYAFELKLAPVRLERAGTGLYNWGIEPEIAYGVLPRTHVELGLPLVIVDAGGTASKTGIAGLEISLLHNLNAETQTLPALGLRGDVLLPVGRFAPERTYASVTGLVTRTWRFARVHLNGRYTVGASPNQAGGAPGAPPGEGGAGEVDRWLAGLALDRAFPLSALLLIADVYARQPIDAAAALEWHTGAGVRYQLSPRLALDAGLGRRLTGNPSWYVTFGTAYAFGLRGLIRGVSR
;
A
#
# COMPACT_ATOMS: atom_id res chain seq x y z
N MET A 1 52.41 13.57 -56.99
CA MET A 1 51.63 14.54 -57.77
C MET A 1 50.30 14.74 -57.09
N SER A 2 50.24 15.87 -56.42
CA SER A 2 49.20 16.91 -56.52
C SER A 2 47.90 16.54 -55.85
N THR A 3 47.31 17.19 -55.02
CA THR A 3 47.21 18.47 -54.33
C THR A 3 45.95 18.42 -53.48
N GLN A 4 46.05 18.85 -52.26
CA GLN A 4 45.22 19.82 -51.57
C GLN A 4 43.73 19.90 -51.95
N ASP A 5 42.79 19.77 -50.96
CA ASP A 5 42.28 21.02 -50.41
C ASP A 5 41.50 20.79 -49.10
N SER A 6 41.65 21.77 -48.24
CA SER A 6 41.08 21.92 -46.93
C SER A 6 39.75 22.68 -47.01
N SER A 7 38.74 22.28 -46.26
CA SER A 7 37.73 23.23 -45.76
C SER A 7 37.17 22.82 -44.42
N ARG A 8 37.45 23.63 -43.42
CA ARG A 8 36.85 23.66 -42.10
C ARG A 8 35.38 24.07 -42.21
N ILE A 9 34.49 23.33 -41.56
CA ILE A 9 33.24 23.91 -41.10
C ILE A 9 33.04 23.46 -39.64
N ALA A 10 33.12 24.44 -38.74
CA ALA A 10 32.74 24.32 -37.35
C ALA A 10 31.21 24.31 -37.27
N ALA A 11 30.63 23.26 -36.70
CA ALA A 11 29.24 23.26 -36.31
C ALA A 11 29.14 23.14 -34.80
N ALA A 12 28.63 24.21 -34.21
CA ALA A 12 28.36 24.36 -32.77
C ALA A 12 27.46 23.29 -32.23
N GLY A 13 27.92 22.50 -31.28
CA GLY A 13 27.12 21.57 -30.51
C GLY A 13 26.18 22.30 -29.57
N ARG A 14 24.89 22.29 -29.87
CA ARG A 14 23.83 22.60 -28.91
C ARG A 14 23.67 21.41 -27.96
N ARG A 15 24.05 21.58 -26.72
CA ARG A 15 23.69 20.68 -25.61
C ARG A 15 22.18 20.81 -25.36
N PRO A 16 21.39 19.72 -25.31
CA PRO A 16 20.04 19.80 -24.83
C PRO A 16 20.07 20.01 -23.31
N GLY A 17 19.58 21.16 -22.87
CA GLY A 17 19.43 21.49 -21.47
C GLY A 17 18.41 20.57 -20.81
N THR A 18 18.83 19.90 -19.78
CA THR A 18 18.01 19.16 -18.82
C THR A 18 17.02 20.10 -18.14
N ARG A 19 15.75 20.08 -18.61
CA ARG A 19 14.62 20.64 -17.88
C ARG A 19 13.94 19.53 -17.09
N LEU A 20 14.53 19.09 -16.00
CA LEU A 20 13.95 18.06 -15.10
C LEU A 20 13.99 18.47 -13.63
N SER A 21 13.89 19.75 -13.29
CA SER A 21 14.00 20.18 -11.89
C SER A 21 12.85 21.01 -11.34
N ALA A 22 11.72 21.14 -12.07
CA ALA A 22 10.63 22.00 -11.61
C ALA A 22 9.39 21.26 -11.03
N LEU A 23 9.28 19.95 -11.21
CA LEU A 23 8.10 19.21 -10.75
C LEU A 23 8.29 18.50 -9.39
N THR A 24 9.51 18.36 -8.92
CA THR A 24 9.82 17.64 -7.67
C THR A 24 9.67 18.49 -6.41
N ASN A 25 9.71 19.82 -6.52
CA ASN A 25 9.63 20.70 -5.34
C ASN A 25 8.21 21.21 -5.02
N ALA A 26 7.24 21.07 -5.92
CA ALA A 26 5.88 21.55 -5.68
C ALA A 26 5.04 20.61 -4.80
N GLY A 27 5.31 19.30 -4.84
CA GLY A 27 4.55 18.32 -4.06
C GLY A 27 4.89 18.31 -2.57
N LEU A 28 6.14 18.61 -2.21
CA LEU A 28 6.58 18.58 -0.82
C LEU A 28 6.23 19.85 -0.04
N LEU A 29 6.10 20.99 -0.73
CA LEU A 29 5.72 22.27 -0.13
C LEU A 29 4.23 22.37 0.20
N PHE A 30 3.37 21.60 -0.46
CA PHE A 30 1.94 21.59 -0.17
C PHE A 30 1.58 20.91 1.17
N LEU A 31 2.45 20.01 1.66
CA LEU A 31 2.27 19.31 2.95
C LEU A 31 2.68 20.14 4.16
N LEU A 32 3.50 21.18 3.99
CA LEU A 32 4.02 21.98 5.09
C LEU A 32 3.29 23.32 5.31
N GLY A 33 2.41 23.72 4.38
CA GLY A 33 1.78 25.04 4.38
C GLY A 33 0.29 25.08 4.77
N ALA A 34 -0.33 23.97 5.16
CA ALA A 34 -1.72 24.01 5.60
C ALA A 34 -1.81 24.64 7.01
N PRO A 35 -2.64 25.69 7.22
CA PRO A 35 -2.82 26.24 8.55
C PRO A 35 -3.36 25.17 9.49
N PRO A 36 -3.01 25.18 10.79
CA PRO A 36 -3.51 24.21 11.74
C PRO A 36 -5.01 24.37 11.91
N VAL A 37 -5.77 23.67 11.12
CA VAL A 37 -7.22 23.53 11.32
C VAL A 37 -7.35 22.54 12.48
N ALA A 38 -7.56 23.06 13.68
CA ALA A 38 -7.81 22.26 14.87
C ALA A 38 -9.15 21.53 14.72
N LEU A 39 -9.11 20.34 14.17
CA LEU A 39 -10.20 19.38 14.11
C LEU A 39 -9.68 18.05 14.58
N ALA A 40 -10.48 17.39 15.39
CA ALA A 40 -10.14 16.14 16.07
C ALA A 40 -10.10 14.93 15.12
N ALA A 41 -9.23 14.99 14.11
CA ALA A 41 -8.82 13.80 13.36
C ALA A 41 -7.45 13.38 13.84
N GLN A 42 -7.33 12.16 14.28
CA GLN A 42 -6.11 11.59 14.79
C GLN A 42 -5.83 10.29 14.04
N THR A 43 -4.57 10.07 13.67
CA THR A 43 -4.14 8.74 13.25
C THR A 43 -3.55 8.01 14.44
N ASP A 44 -3.98 6.80 14.65
CA ASP A 44 -3.51 5.98 15.77
C ASP A 44 -2.31 5.14 15.33
N TYR A 45 -1.19 5.30 16.06
CA TYR A 45 0.04 4.53 15.76
C TYR A 45 -0.15 3.03 15.94
N TYR A 46 -1.15 2.60 16.67
CA TYR A 46 -1.45 1.18 16.89
C TYR A 46 -2.45 0.60 15.87
N ASN A 47 -3.06 1.39 15.01
CA ASN A 47 -3.87 0.87 13.91
C ASN A 47 -2.98 0.43 12.76
N THR A 48 -3.19 -0.77 12.26
CA THR A 48 -2.42 -1.35 11.17
C THR A 48 -3.30 -1.47 9.94
N ASP A 49 -2.78 -1.04 8.81
CA ASP A 49 -3.46 -1.12 7.52
C ASP A 49 -2.92 -2.29 6.69
N ALA A 50 -3.71 -2.84 5.80
CA ALA A 50 -3.28 -3.89 4.88
C ALA A 50 -2.06 -3.45 4.07
N GLY A 51 -1.03 -4.31 4.07
CA GLY A 51 0.20 -4.05 3.29
C GLY A 51 1.23 -3.14 3.94
N ARG A 52 0.95 -2.58 5.16
CA ARG A 52 1.92 -1.72 5.87
C ARG A 52 1.73 -1.65 7.39
N PRO A 53 2.80 -1.77 8.18
CA PRO A 53 4.14 -2.18 7.74
C PRO A 53 4.21 -3.65 7.34
N VAL A 54 3.15 -4.44 7.65
CA VAL A 54 2.99 -5.87 7.33
C VAL A 54 1.70 -6.12 6.55
N ARG A 55 1.42 -7.36 6.14
CA ARG A 55 0.26 -7.70 5.30
C ARG A 55 -1.06 -7.77 6.06
N VAL A 56 -1.01 -8.23 7.30
CA VAL A 56 -2.20 -8.43 8.15
C VAL A 56 -2.61 -7.11 8.79
N GLU A 57 -3.89 -6.76 8.66
CA GLU A 57 -4.50 -5.54 9.20
C GLU A 57 -5.34 -5.80 10.45
N ASP A 58 -5.65 -4.77 11.21
CA ASP A 58 -6.56 -4.85 12.34
C ASP A 58 -8.04 -4.64 11.95
N ALA A 59 -8.94 -4.78 12.91
CA ALA A 59 -10.39 -4.70 12.67
C ALA A 59 -10.97 -3.29 12.87
N TYR A 60 -10.14 -2.24 12.90
CA TYR A 60 -10.60 -0.89 13.23
C TYR A 60 -10.67 0.01 11.99
N ALA A 61 -11.70 0.85 11.95
CA ALA A 61 -11.92 1.80 10.87
C ALA A 61 -11.41 3.19 11.25
N THR A 62 -11.03 3.98 10.24
CA THR A 62 -10.75 5.41 10.38
C THR A 62 -11.92 6.12 11.09
N GLU A 63 -11.61 7.09 11.96
CA GLU A 63 -12.59 7.84 12.72
C GLU A 63 -13.65 8.50 11.83
N ARG A 64 -14.88 8.56 12.34
CA ARG A 64 -16.00 9.20 11.62
C ARG A 64 -15.68 10.66 11.30
N TYR A 65 -15.91 11.05 10.04
CA TYR A 65 -15.62 12.39 9.48
C TYR A 65 -14.14 12.75 9.37
N ALA A 66 -13.24 11.84 9.73
CA ALA A 66 -11.83 12.01 9.47
C ALA A 66 -11.47 11.50 8.08
N PHE A 67 -10.51 12.17 7.47
CA PHE A 67 -9.77 11.68 6.32
C PHE A 67 -8.42 11.17 6.78
N GLU A 68 -7.96 10.11 6.18
CA GLU A 68 -6.59 9.63 6.32
C GLU A 68 -5.98 9.48 4.94
N LEU A 69 -4.94 10.27 4.67
CA LEU A 69 -4.13 10.16 3.47
C LEU A 69 -2.95 9.25 3.77
N LYS A 70 -2.86 8.17 3.04
CA LYS A 70 -1.78 7.18 3.13
C LYS A 70 -0.92 7.31 1.87
N LEU A 71 0.32 7.77 2.04
CA LEU A 71 1.30 7.83 0.95
C LEU A 71 2.19 6.59 1.04
N ALA A 72 1.55 5.43 0.89
CA ALA A 72 2.23 4.16 1.10
C ALA A 72 1.33 2.97 0.80
N PRO A 73 1.90 1.76 0.75
CA PRO A 73 3.32 1.51 0.91
C PRO A 73 4.15 1.96 -0.28
N VAL A 74 5.33 2.51 -0.02
CA VAL A 74 6.42 2.43 -0.98
C VAL A 74 7.08 1.09 -0.73
N ARG A 75 6.93 0.16 -1.67
CA ARG A 75 7.42 -1.20 -1.57
C ARG A 75 8.51 -1.45 -2.59
N LEU A 76 9.68 -1.85 -2.13
CA LEU A 76 10.73 -2.40 -2.96
C LEU A 76 10.79 -3.91 -2.75
N GLU A 77 10.65 -4.63 -3.83
CA GLU A 77 10.75 -6.08 -3.83
C GLU A 77 11.87 -6.55 -4.74
N ARG A 78 12.63 -7.55 -4.26
CA ARG A 78 13.56 -8.31 -5.07
C ARG A 78 12.99 -9.72 -5.30
N ALA A 79 12.57 -9.98 -6.53
CA ALA A 79 12.12 -11.30 -6.95
C ALA A 79 13.26 -12.32 -6.97
N GLY A 80 12.94 -13.62 -6.90
CA GLY A 80 13.91 -14.70 -6.98
C GLY A 80 14.76 -14.73 -8.25
N THR A 81 14.30 -14.06 -9.32
CA THR A 81 15.04 -13.83 -10.56
C THR A 81 16.13 -12.75 -10.45
N GLY A 82 16.22 -12.05 -9.31
CA GLY A 82 17.14 -10.93 -9.09
C GLY A 82 16.66 -9.59 -9.62
N LEU A 83 15.47 -9.50 -10.20
CA LEU A 83 14.85 -8.26 -10.65
C LEU A 83 14.24 -7.51 -9.46
N TYR A 84 14.21 -6.17 -9.57
CA TYR A 84 13.64 -5.28 -8.58
C TYR A 84 12.35 -4.66 -9.09
N ASN A 85 11.33 -4.65 -8.25
CA ASN A 85 10.07 -4.00 -8.51
C ASN A 85 9.77 -2.97 -7.43
N TRP A 86 9.24 -1.82 -7.83
CA TRP A 86 8.75 -0.81 -6.93
C TRP A 86 7.24 -0.72 -7.05
N GLY A 87 6.55 -0.73 -5.93
CA GLY A 87 5.14 -0.40 -5.83
C GLY A 87 4.96 0.86 -4.98
N ILE A 88 4.03 1.71 -5.35
CA ILE A 88 3.59 2.87 -4.55
C ILE A 88 2.08 2.86 -4.60
N GLU A 89 1.42 2.83 -3.46
CA GLU A 89 -0.03 2.79 -3.36
C GLU A 89 -0.55 3.97 -2.53
N PRO A 90 -0.71 5.16 -3.13
CA PRO A 90 -1.38 6.25 -2.45
C PRO A 90 -2.85 5.92 -2.26
N GLU A 91 -3.33 6.11 -1.03
CA GLU A 91 -4.69 5.83 -0.61
C GLU A 91 -5.28 7.02 0.14
N ILE A 92 -6.59 7.19 0.03
CA ILE A 92 -7.36 8.12 0.85
C ILE A 92 -8.54 7.39 1.48
N ALA A 93 -8.58 7.34 2.80
CA ALA A 93 -9.69 6.80 3.57
C ALA A 93 -10.57 7.94 4.12
N TYR A 94 -11.87 7.70 4.22
CA TYR A 94 -12.85 8.59 4.82
C TYR A 94 -13.81 7.85 5.73
N GLY A 95 -13.84 8.24 6.99
CA GLY A 95 -14.80 7.72 7.97
C GLY A 95 -16.22 8.22 7.70
N VAL A 96 -17.01 7.45 6.96
CA VAL A 96 -18.35 7.84 6.49
C VAL A 96 -19.42 7.66 7.56
N LEU A 97 -19.33 6.61 8.37
CA LEU A 97 -20.23 6.27 9.48
C LEU A 97 -19.42 5.89 10.72
N PRO A 98 -20.03 5.81 11.91
CA PRO A 98 -19.35 5.23 13.06
C PRO A 98 -18.82 3.83 12.72
N ARG A 99 -17.53 3.60 12.98
CA ARG A 99 -16.85 2.32 12.73
C ARG A 99 -16.87 1.86 11.26
N THR A 100 -17.01 2.80 10.31
CA THR A 100 -17.05 2.49 8.88
C THR A 100 -16.27 3.52 8.11
N HIS A 101 -15.33 3.09 7.29
CA HIS A 101 -14.67 3.94 6.32
C HIS A 101 -14.82 3.39 4.89
N VAL A 102 -14.72 4.28 3.94
CA VAL A 102 -14.46 3.98 2.54
C VAL A 102 -13.05 4.43 2.21
N GLU A 103 -12.40 3.71 1.30
CA GLU A 103 -11.03 3.97 0.90
C GLU A 103 -10.92 3.90 -0.62
N LEU A 104 -10.09 4.77 -1.18
CA LEU A 104 -9.74 4.80 -2.59
C LEU A 104 -8.23 4.69 -2.72
N GLY A 105 -7.75 3.65 -3.38
CA GLY A 105 -6.34 3.37 -3.63
C GLY A 105 -5.99 3.46 -5.11
N LEU A 106 -4.81 3.99 -5.43
CA LEU A 106 -4.29 4.08 -6.78
C LEU A 106 -2.91 3.43 -6.88
N PRO A 107 -2.87 2.11 -7.08
CA PRO A 107 -1.61 1.38 -7.17
C PRO A 107 -0.78 1.79 -8.39
N LEU A 108 0.48 2.13 -8.17
CA LEU A 108 1.50 2.47 -9.17
C LEU A 108 2.65 1.48 -9.10
N VAL A 109 3.10 0.97 -10.24
CA VAL A 109 4.18 -0.01 -10.33
C VAL A 109 5.29 0.47 -11.25
N ILE A 110 6.53 0.22 -10.86
CA ILE A 110 7.73 0.42 -11.65
C ILE A 110 8.46 -0.92 -11.69
N VAL A 111 8.58 -1.47 -12.89
CA VAL A 111 9.15 -2.80 -13.14
C VAL A 111 10.51 -2.65 -13.78
N ASP A 112 11.53 -3.30 -13.22
CA ASP A 112 12.82 -3.47 -13.86
C ASP A 112 12.71 -4.54 -14.96
N ALA A 113 13.07 -4.20 -16.17
CA ALA A 113 12.98 -5.08 -17.34
C ALA A 113 14.31 -5.79 -17.66
N GLY A 114 15.24 -5.90 -16.69
CA GLY A 114 16.47 -6.67 -16.84
C GLY A 114 17.40 -6.16 -17.93
N GLY A 115 17.81 -4.89 -17.87
CA GLY A 115 18.76 -4.27 -18.81
C GLY A 115 18.08 -3.49 -19.96
N THR A 116 16.76 -3.47 -20.04
CA THR A 116 15.96 -2.53 -20.86
C THR A 116 15.42 -1.43 -19.95
N ALA A 117 14.84 -0.36 -20.56
CA ALA A 117 14.25 0.72 -19.77
C ALA A 117 13.13 0.20 -18.85
N SER A 118 13.10 0.66 -17.59
CA SER A 118 12.04 0.35 -16.64
C SER A 118 10.68 0.78 -17.16
N LYS A 119 9.64 0.01 -16.85
CA LYS A 119 8.26 0.30 -17.23
C LYS A 119 7.50 0.79 -16.00
N THR A 120 6.79 1.89 -16.14
CA THR A 120 5.95 2.49 -15.10
C THR A 120 4.51 2.54 -15.54
N GLY A 121 3.57 2.32 -14.62
CA GLY A 121 2.15 2.43 -14.92
C GLY A 121 1.26 2.20 -13.71
N ILE A 122 -0.03 2.52 -13.89
CA ILE A 122 -1.09 2.25 -12.94
C ILE A 122 -1.46 0.77 -13.04
N ALA A 123 -1.70 0.13 -11.89
CA ALA A 123 -2.00 -1.30 -11.79
C ALA A 123 -3.43 -1.58 -11.27
N GLY A 124 -4.31 -0.60 -11.35
CA GLY A 124 -5.71 -0.70 -10.98
C GLY A 124 -6.21 0.58 -10.32
N LEU A 125 -7.49 0.56 -9.99
CA LEU A 125 -8.13 1.49 -9.06
C LEU A 125 -8.85 0.64 -8.01
N GLU A 126 -8.42 0.76 -6.75
CA GLU A 126 -9.02 0.03 -5.65
C GLU A 126 -10.04 0.89 -4.92
N ILE A 127 -11.19 0.29 -4.64
CA ILE A 127 -12.26 0.89 -3.82
C ILE A 127 -12.56 -0.11 -2.71
N SER A 128 -12.43 0.33 -1.46
CA SER A 128 -12.64 -0.52 -0.29
C SER A 128 -13.66 0.09 0.67
N LEU A 129 -14.31 -0.79 1.40
CA LEU A 129 -15.20 -0.44 2.52
C LEU A 129 -14.87 -1.38 3.67
N LEU A 130 -14.48 -0.80 4.81
CA LEU A 130 -14.30 -1.53 6.06
C LEU A 130 -15.35 -1.12 7.07
N HIS A 131 -15.99 -2.12 7.68
CA HIS A 131 -16.92 -1.95 8.80
C HIS A 131 -16.49 -2.78 10.00
N ASN A 132 -16.21 -2.11 11.12
CA ASN A 132 -15.99 -2.79 12.40
C ASN A 132 -17.35 -3.15 13.02
N LEU A 133 -17.62 -4.43 13.15
CA LEU A 133 -18.91 -4.98 13.60
C LEU A 133 -19.15 -4.72 15.08
N ASN A 134 -18.11 -4.83 15.91
CA ASN A 134 -18.18 -4.60 17.35
C ASN A 134 -16.87 -4.06 17.92
N ALA A 135 -16.96 -3.28 18.98
CA ALA A 135 -15.79 -2.95 19.77
C ALA A 135 -15.30 -4.20 20.54
N GLU A 136 -14.00 -4.29 20.76
CA GLU A 136 -13.43 -5.32 21.62
C GLU A 136 -13.93 -5.17 23.07
N THR A 137 -14.25 -6.30 23.71
CA THR A 137 -14.66 -6.36 25.11
C THR A 137 -13.77 -7.35 25.86
N GLN A 138 -13.98 -7.52 27.15
CA GLN A 138 -13.23 -8.52 27.93
C GLN A 138 -13.43 -9.95 27.43
N THR A 139 -14.58 -10.26 26.82
CA THR A 139 -14.94 -11.61 26.37
C THR A 139 -14.92 -11.76 24.86
N LEU A 140 -15.21 -10.71 24.10
CA LEU A 140 -15.32 -10.73 22.64
C LEU A 140 -14.16 -9.97 21.97
N PRO A 141 -13.54 -10.53 20.92
CA PRO A 141 -12.60 -9.79 20.09
C PRO A 141 -13.32 -8.69 19.29
N ALA A 142 -12.59 -7.72 18.80
CA ALA A 142 -13.10 -6.85 17.74
C ALA A 142 -13.19 -7.66 16.44
N LEU A 143 -14.33 -7.53 15.76
CA LEU A 143 -14.60 -8.16 14.46
C LEU A 143 -14.77 -7.07 13.42
N GLY A 144 -14.20 -7.26 12.25
CA GLY A 144 -14.33 -6.39 11.10
C GLY A 144 -14.65 -7.16 9.83
N LEU A 145 -15.27 -6.47 8.91
CA LEU A 145 -15.53 -6.95 7.55
C LEU A 145 -15.07 -5.89 6.57
N ARG A 146 -14.20 -6.27 5.63
CA ARG A 146 -13.73 -5.41 4.53
C ARG A 146 -14.18 -6.01 3.20
N GLY A 147 -14.69 -5.17 2.34
CA GLY A 147 -14.96 -5.50 0.93
C GLY A 147 -14.13 -4.62 0.03
N ASP A 148 -13.50 -5.22 -0.97
CA ASP A 148 -12.65 -4.50 -1.93
C ASP A 148 -13.11 -4.78 -3.35
N VAL A 149 -12.99 -3.78 -4.21
CA VAL A 149 -13.18 -3.90 -5.66
C VAL A 149 -11.98 -3.31 -6.36
N LEU A 150 -11.25 -4.13 -7.11
CA LEU A 150 -10.14 -3.73 -7.97
C LEU A 150 -10.63 -3.59 -9.40
N LEU A 151 -10.61 -2.36 -9.93
CA LEU A 151 -11.02 -2.03 -11.28
C LEU A 151 -9.84 -2.10 -12.27
N PRO A 152 -10.05 -2.54 -13.50
CA PRO A 152 -9.01 -2.69 -14.52
C PRO A 152 -8.61 -1.34 -15.14
N VAL A 153 -8.01 -0.46 -14.36
CA VAL A 153 -7.58 0.89 -14.77
C VAL A 153 -6.05 0.94 -14.85
N GLY A 154 -5.52 1.18 -16.02
CA GLY A 154 -4.09 1.35 -16.25
C GLY A 154 -3.40 0.19 -16.94
N ARG A 155 -2.09 0.39 -17.23
CA ARG A 155 -1.31 -0.53 -18.06
C ARG A 155 -1.01 -1.87 -17.38
N PHE A 156 -0.84 -1.86 -16.05
CA PHE A 156 -0.53 -3.05 -15.27
C PHE A 156 -1.75 -3.55 -14.48
N ALA A 157 -2.93 -3.02 -14.79
CA ALA A 157 -4.16 -3.46 -14.18
C ALA A 157 -4.51 -4.89 -14.58
N PRO A 158 -5.27 -5.61 -13.74
CA PRO A 158 -5.80 -6.91 -14.11
C PRO A 158 -6.74 -6.79 -15.31
N GLU A 159 -6.92 -7.89 -16.07
CA GLU A 159 -7.78 -7.91 -17.27
C GLU A 159 -9.26 -7.65 -16.98
N ARG A 160 -9.68 -7.80 -15.73
CA ARG A 160 -11.08 -7.71 -15.32
C ARG A 160 -11.19 -7.16 -13.91
N THR A 161 -12.40 -6.76 -13.52
CA THR A 161 -12.71 -6.39 -12.15
C THR A 161 -12.68 -7.61 -11.26
N TYR A 162 -12.01 -7.47 -10.11
CA TYR A 162 -12.02 -8.44 -9.02
C TYR A 162 -12.69 -7.83 -7.80
N ALA A 163 -13.47 -8.66 -7.11
CA ALA A 163 -14.07 -8.28 -5.82
C ALA A 163 -13.61 -9.26 -4.75
N SER A 164 -13.27 -8.75 -3.57
CA SER A 164 -12.85 -9.58 -2.45
C SER A 164 -13.58 -9.21 -1.16
N VAL A 165 -13.65 -10.17 -0.26
CA VAL A 165 -14.16 -9.99 1.11
C VAL A 165 -13.13 -10.49 2.08
N THR A 166 -12.85 -9.69 3.12
CA THR A 166 -11.90 -10.00 4.19
C THR A 166 -12.61 -9.97 5.53
N GLY A 167 -12.54 -11.06 6.27
CA GLY A 167 -12.89 -11.10 7.68
C GLY A 167 -11.68 -10.73 8.55
N LEU A 168 -11.88 -9.86 9.52
CA LEU A 168 -10.86 -9.31 10.40
C LEU A 168 -11.20 -9.62 11.86
N VAL A 169 -10.22 -10.07 12.61
CA VAL A 169 -10.35 -10.30 14.05
C VAL A 169 -9.16 -9.66 14.76
N THR A 170 -9.43 -8.84 15.77
CA THR A 170 -8.39 -8.26 16.63
C THR A 170 -8.69 -8.58 18.08
N ARG A 171 -7.68 -9.10 18.80
CA ARG A 171 -7.77 -9.39 20.22
C ARG A 171 -6.56 -8.85 20.96
N THR A 172 -6.82 -8.06 22.01
CA THR A 172 -5.80 -7.48 22.87
C THR A 172 -5.60 -8.32 24.13
N TRP A 173 -4.35 -8.68 24.39
CA TRP A 173 -3.92 -9.27 25.65
C TRP A 173 -2.92 -8.34 26.35
N ARG A 174 -2.60 -8.65 27.59
CA ARG A 174 -1.70 -7.82 28.40
C ARG A 174 -0.34 -7.53 27.72
N PHE A 175 0.16 -8.45 26.90
CA PHE A 175 1.50 -8.36 26.35
C PHE A 175 1.54 -8.01 24.85
N ALA A 176 0.48 -8.31 24.12
CA ALA A 176 0.41 -8.14 22.69
C ALA A 176 -1.04 -8.13 22.21
N ARG A 177 -1.26 -7.60 21.02
CA ARG A 177 -2.50 -7.82 20.25
C ARG A 177 -2.25 -8.89 19.20
N VAL A 178 -3.30 -9.63 18.89
CA VAL A 178 -3.30 -10.63 17.83
C VAL A 178 -4.32 -10.22 16.79
N HIS A 179 -3.95 -10.31 15.54
CA HIS A 179 -4.82 -10.07 14.40
C HIS A 179 -4.91 -11.31 13.54
N LEU A 180 -6.12 -11.64 13.10
CA LEU A 180 -6.38 -12.71 12.14
C LEU A 180 -7.12 -12.12 10.96
N ASN A 181 -6.64 -12.38 9.76
CA ASN A 181 -7.30 -12.01 8.52
C ASN A 181 -7.60 -13.24 7.69
N GLY A 182 -8.77 -13.25 7.07
CA GLY A 182 -9.15 -14.25 6.08
C GLY A 182 -9.81 -13.56 4.89
N ARG A 183 -9.16 -13.56 3.72
CA ARG A 183 -9.62 -12.93 2.47
C ARG A 183 -10.00 -13.98 1.45
N TYR A 184 -11.05 -13.72 0.70
CA TYR A 184 -11.42 -14.48 -0.48
C TYR A 184 -11.81 -13.56 -1.63
N THR A 185 -11.25 -13.82 -2.83
CA THR A 185 -11.52 -13.05 -4.04
C THR A 185 -12.37 -13.86 -5.01
N VAL A 186 -13.48 -13.28 -5.44
CA VAL A 186 -14.36 -13.84 -6.46
C VAL A 186 -13.91 -13.39 -7.86
N GLY A 187 -14.21 -14.21 -8.83
CA GLY A 187 -13.87 -13.98 -10.24
C GLY A 187 -13.12 -15.16 -10.86
N ALA A 188 -13.10 -15.24 -12.16
CA ALA A 188 -12.37 -16.27 -12.87
C ALA A 188 -10.86 -16.01 -12.81
N SER A 189 -10.06 -17.08 -12.83
CA SER A 189 -8.62 -16.95 -13.03
C SER A 189 -8.32 -16.22 -14.34
N PRO A 190 -7.24 -15.44 -14.44
CA PRO A 190 -6.84 -14.83 -15.69
C PRO A 190 -6.61 -15.94 -16.74
N ASN A 191 -6.94 -15.65 -17.99
CA ASN A 191 -6.64 -16.56 -19.07
C ASN A 191 -5.12 -16.60 -19.23
N GLN A 192 -4.53 -17.79 -19.26
CA GLN A 192 -3.08 -17.97 -19.42
C GLN A 192 -2.52 -17.36 -20.72
N ALA A 193 -3.39 -17.05 -21.70
CA ALA A 193 -3.02 -16.45 -22.99
C ALA A 193 -2.98 -14.90 -22.97
N GLY A 194 -3.43 -14.25 -21.89
CA GLY A 194 -3.65 -12.81 -21.82
C GLY A 194 -2.96 -12.09 -20.68
N GLY A 195 -2.10 -12.76 -19.93
CA GLY A 195 -1.27 -12.08 -18.94
C GLY A 195 -0.53 -10.94 -19.64
N ALA A 196 -0.74 -9.68 -19.21
CA ALA A 196 -0.02 -8.55 -19.80
C ALA A 196 1.48 -8.91 -19.79
N PRO A 197 2.17 -8.91 -20.97
CA PRO A 197 3.57 -9.27 -21.02
C PRO A 197 4.36 -8.31 -20.14
N GLY A 198 4.82 -8.79 -18.98
CA GLY A 198 5.64 -8.01 -18.06
C GLY A 198 4.96 -7.58 -16.76
N ALA A 199 3.78 -8.11 -16.41
CA ALA A 199 3.39 -8.11 -14.99
C ALA A 199 4.40 -9.00 -14.27
N PRO A 200 5.21 -8.45 -13.33
CA PRO A 200 6.17 -9.28 -12.62
C PRO A 200 5.39 -10.28 -11.76
N PRO A 201 5.85 -11.53 -11.67
CA PRO A 201 5.48 -12.39 -10.57
C PRO A 201 6.13 -11.79 -9.33
N GLY A 202 5.43 -10.96 -8.61
CA GLY A 202 5.98 -10.25 -7.47
C GLY A 202 4.91 -9.95 -6.45
N GLU A 203 5.20 -10.37 -5.26
CA GLU A 203 4.38 -10.21 -4.07
C GLU A 203 4.09 -8.75 -3.76
N GLY A 204 2.82 -8.39 -3.67
CA GLY A 204 2.35 -7.15 -3.07
C GLY A 204 2.61 -5.87 -3.85
N GLY A 205 2.94 -5.95 -5.10
CA GLY A 205 2.71 -4.86 -6.04
C GLY A 205 1.23 -4.82 -6.38
N ALA A 206 0.70 -3.63 -6.49
CA ALA A 206 -0.62 -3.39 -7.01
C ALA A 206 -0.83 -4.11 -8.34
N GLY A 207 -1.43 -5.26 -8.35
CA GLY A 207 -1.65 -6.10 -9.52
C GLY A 207 -1.68 -7.59 -9.21
N GLU A 208 -1.25 -7.97 -8.02
CA GLU A 208 -1.31 -9.35 -7.60
C GLU A 208 -2.57 -9.64 -6.80
N VAL A 209 -3.51 -10.32 -7.45
CA VAL A 209 -4.77 -10.71 -6.83
C VAL A 209 -4.63 -12.12 -6.27
N ASP A 210 -4.96 -12.28 -4.99
CA ASP A 210 -5.00 -13.58 -4.33
C ASP A 210 -6.38 -14.20 -4.47
N ARG A 211 -6.47 -15.51 -4.75
CA ARG A 211 -7.72 -16.27 -4.64
C ARG A 211 -8.20 -16.29 -3.20
N TRP A 212 -7.31 -16.57 -2.28
CA TRP A 212 -7.52 -16.43 -0.85
C TRP A 212 -6.21 -16.10 -0.14
N LEU A 213 -6.34 -15.48 1.02
CA LEU A 213 -5.26 -15.20 1.95
C LEU A 213 -5.74 -15.51 3.36
N ALA A 214 -4.88 -16.13 4.16
CA ALA A 214 -5.08 -16.28 5.61
C ALA A 214 -3.82 -15.84 6.34
N GLY A 215 -3.95 -14.92 7.28
CA GLY A 215 -2.83 -14.30 7.97
C GLY A 215 -3.05 -14.16 9.47
N LEU A 216 -1.94 -14.21 10.19
CA LEU A 216 -1.82 -13.97 11.63
C LEU A 216 -0.76 -12.90 11.85
N ALA A 217 -1.06 -11.87 12.63
CA ALA A 217 -0.07 -10.94 13.14
C ALA A 217 -0.10 -10.84 14.66
N LEU A 218 1.06 -10.50 15.19
CA LEU A 218 1.28 -10.13 16.58
C LEU A 218 1.87 -8.74 16.62
N ASP A 219 1.28 -7.84 17.39
CA ASP A 219 1.84 -6.54 17.64
C ASP A 219 1.98 -6.21 19.12
N ARG A 220 2.87 -5.27 19.39
CA ARG A 220 3.05 -4.69 20.70
C ARG A 220 3.24 -3.19 20.61
N ALA A 221 2.33 -2.48 21.26
CA ALA A 221 2.39 -1.04 21.40
C ALA A 221 3.24 -0.62 22.59
N PHE A 222 4.01 0.46 22.42
CA PHE A 222 4.78 1.14 23.45
C PHE A 222 4.29 2.59 23.55
N PRO A 223 3.22 2.86 24.34
CA PRO A 223 2.54 4.14 24.34
C PRO A 223 3.42 5.34 24.66
N LEU A 224 4.34 5.20 25.64
CA LEU A 224 5.26 6.28 26.04
C LEU A 224 6.25 6.67 24.92
N SER A 225 6.51 5.76 23.99
CA SER A 225 7.38 5.99 22.84
C SER A 225 6.62 6.21 21.55
N ALA A 226 5.26 6.19 21.60
CA ALA A 226 4.40 6.26 20.43
C ALA A 226 4.80 5.28 19.31
N LEU A 227 5.23 4.08 19.70
CA LEU A 227 5.84 3.07 18.87
C LEU A 227 5.01 1.78 18.89
N LEU A 228 4.86 1.17 17.72
CA LEU A 228 4.30 -0.15 17.53
C LEU A 228 5.34 -1.05 16.86
N LEU A 229 5.56 -2.24 17.40
CA LEU A 229 6.28 -3.33 16.75
C LEU A 229 5.28 -4.38 16.32
N ILE A 230 5.41 -4.88 15.09
CA ILE A 230 4.50 -5.87 14.53
C ILE A 230 5.27 -6.93 13.74
N ALA A 231 4.77 -8.16 13.78
CA ALA A 231 5.24 -9.23 12.91
C ALA A 231 4.04 -10.05 12.43
N ASP A 232 4.12 -10.56 11.21
CA ASP A 232 3.09 -11.41 10.63
C ASP A 232 3.64 -12.68 9.97
N VAL A 233 2.74 -13.61 9.79
CA VAL A 233 2.89 -14.76 8.90
C VAL A 233 1.58 -14.94 8.16
N TYR A 234 1.64 -15.17 6.86
CA TYR A 234 0.45 -15.41 6.07
C TYR A 234 0.69 -16.43 4.96
N ALA A 235 -0.39 -17.11 4.62
CA ALA A 235 -0.47 -17.99 3.45
C ALA A 235 -1.39 -17.35 2.43
N ARG A 236 -1.04 -17.45 1.15
CA ARG A 236 -1.88 -16.97 0.06
C ARG A 236 -1.86 -17.95 -1.11
N GLN A 237 -2.95 -18.03 -1.80
CA GLN A 237 -3.07 -18.69 -3.09
C GLN A 237 -3.26 -17.60 -4.14
N PRO A 238 -2.32 -17.39 -5.06
CA PRO A 238 -2.54 -16.47 -6.19
C PRO A 238 -3.80 -16.84 -6.98
N ILE A 239 -4.41 -15.87 -7.63
CA ILE A 239 -5.64 -16.11 -8.40
C ILE A 239 -5.40 -16.99 -9.63
N ASP A 240 -4.17 -17.07 -10.11
CA ASP A 240 -3.76 -18.04 -11.12
C ASP A 240 -3.86 -19.45 -10.54
N ALA A 241 -4.73 -20.28 -11.13
CA ALA A 241 -4.96 -21.65 -10.68
C ALA A 241 -3.73 -22.57 -10.77
N ALA A 242 -2.75 -22.22 -11.61
CA ALA A 242 -1.50 -22.96 -11.75
C ALA A 242 -0.45 -22.58 -10.71
N ALA A 243 -0.63 -21.46 -10.00
CA ALA A 243 0.30 -21.01 -8.98
C ALA A 243 0.23 -21.87 -7.71
N ALA A 244 1.38 -22.15 -7.11
CA ALA A 244 1.45 -22.88 -5.85
C ALA A 244 1.08 -21.99 -4.67
N LEU A 245 0.68 -22.62 -3.57
CA LEU A 245 0.47 -21.98 -2.27
C LEU A 245 1.78 -21.33 -1.79
N GLU A 246 1.68 -20.10 -1.34
CA GLU A 246 2.80 -19.29 -0.90
C GLU A 246 2.68 -18.95 0.57
N TRP A 247 3.79 -19.12 1.30
CA TRP A 247 3.94 -18.68 2.68
C TRP A 247 4.90 -17.52 2.78
N HIS A 248 4.53 -16.55 3.58
CA HIS A 248 5.28 -15.32 3.78
C HIS A 248 5.38 -14.98 5.25
N THR A 249 6.39 -14.19 5.60
CA THR A 249 6.52 -13.59 6.92
C THR A 249 7.04 -12.17 6.79
N GLY A 250 6.62 -11.31 7.68
CA GLY A 250 7.04 -9.92 7.75
C GLY A 250 7.23 -9.44 9.18
N ALA A 251 7.95 -8.37 9.32
CA ALA A 251 8.05 -7.62 10.55
C ALA A 251 8.18 -6.13 10.24
N GLY A 252 7.71 -5.30 11.15
CA GLY A 252 7.75 -3.87 10.93
C GLY A 252 7.56 -3.05 12.19
N VAL A 253 7.64 -1.76 11.99
CA VAL A 253 7.52 -0.75 13.03
C VAL A 253 6.64 0.38 12.51
N ARG A 254 5.79 0.92 13.41
CA ARG A 254 5.06 2.16 13.17
C ARG A 254 5.35 3.14 14.30
N TYR A 255 5.65 4.36 13.94
CA TYR A 255 6.01 5.43 14.86
C TYR A 255 5.12 6.65 14.62
N GLN A 256 4.48 7.17 15.67
CA GLN A 256 3.66 8.38 15.59
C GLN A 256 4.52 9.61 15.83
N LEU A 257 4.79 10.35 14.79
CA LEU A 257 5.58 11.58 14.84
C LEU A 257 4.77 12.76 15.42
N SER A 258 3.48 12.77 15.18
CA SER A 258 2.51 13.73 15.74
C SER A 258 1.13 13.08 15.83
N PRO A 259 0.14 13.69 16.51
CA PRO A 259 -1.21 13.15 16.56
C PRO A 259 -1.87 12.90 15.19
N ARG A 260 -1.32 13.50 14.14
CA ARG A 260 -1.84 13.38 12.77
C ARG A 260 -0.92 12.67 11.81
N LEU A 261 0.31 12.38 12.19
CA LEU A 261 1.31 11.81 11.29
C LEU A 261 1.95 10.59 11.91
N ALA A 262 1.79 9.46 11.27
CA ALA A 262 2.50 8.23 11.57
C ALA A 262 3.41 7.85 10.40
N LEU A 263 4.55 7.27 10.74
CA LEU A 263 5.51 6.68 9.81
C LEU A 263 5.59 5.20 10.07
N ASP A 264 5.74 4.41 9.02
CA ASP A 264 5.95 2.97 9.16
C ASP A 264 7.08 2.47 8.25
N ALA A 265 7.71 1.38 8.68
CA ALA A 265 8.71 0.67 7.90
C ALA A 265 8.57 -0.83 8.19
N GLY A 266 8.72 -1.64 7.17
CA GLY A 266 8.60 -3.09 7.27
C GLY A 266 9.56 -3.80 6.34
N LEU A 267 9.74 -5.06 6.63
CA LEU A 267 10.49 -5.98 5.79
C LEU A 267 9.83 -7.36 5.86
N GLY A 268 9.98 -8.13 4.80
CA GLY A 268 9.45 -9.50 4.79
C GLY A 268 10.08 -10.34 3.70
N ARG A 269 9.70 -11.60 3.73
CA ARG A 269 10.20 -12.57 2.76
C ARG A 269 9.19 -13.68 2.49
N ARG A 270 9.28 -14.25 1.31
CA ARG A 270 8.62 -15.50 0.94
C ARG A 270 9.38 -16.69 1.52
N LEU A 271 8.65 -17.62 2.10
CA LEU A 271 9.21 -18.83 2.75
C LEU A 271 9.18 -20.05 1.84
N THR A 272 8.28 -20.08 0.84
CA THR A 272 8.08 -21.19 -0.09
C THR A 272 8.39 -20.78 -1.54
N GLY A 273 8.83 -21.74 -2.36
CA GLY A 273 9.16 -21.48 -3.77
C GLY A 273 10.43 -20.67 -3.95
N ASN A 274 10.46 -19.82 -4.97
CA ASN A 274 11.60 -18.95 -5.22
C ASN A 274 11.71 -17.88 -4.12
N PRO A 275 12.88 -17.75 -3.47
CA PRO A 275 13.04 -16.77 -2.40
C PRO A 275 12.89 -15.35 -2.95
N SER A 276 12.04 -14.58 -2.33
CA SER A 276 11.93 -13.15 -2.54
C SER A 276 11.99 -12.44 -1.19
N TRP A 277 12.33 -11.17 -1.19
CA TRP A 277 12.26 -10.31 -0.01
C TRP A 277 11.73 -8.93 -0.42
N TYR A 278 11.15 -8.24 0.52
CA TYR A 278 10.68 -6.89 0.32
C TYR A 278 10.99 -5.99 1.52
N VAL A 279 11.04 -4.70 1.26
CA VAL A 279 11.00 -3.65 2.28
C VAL A 279 9.87 -2.69 1.95
N THR A 280 9.21 -2.17 2.99
CA THR A 280 8.14 -1.19 2.86
C THR A 280 8.45 0.05 3.68
N PHE A 281 7.99 1.19 3.20
CA PHE A 281 7.98 2.46 3.92
C PHE A 281 6.63 3.12 3.70
N GLY A 282 6.11 3.79 4.71
CA GLY A 282 4.83 4.41 4.59
C GLY A 282 4.64 5.60 5.53
N THR A 283 3.62 6.39 5.19
CA THR A 283 3.13 7.49 6.01
C THR A 283 1.62 7.47 6.06
N ALA A 284 1.04 7.83 7.18
CA ALA A 284 -0.38 8.11 7.33
C ALA A 284 -0.57 9.51 7.89
N TYR A 285 -1.39 10.32 7.24
CA TYR A 285 -1.71 11.67 7.69
C TYR A 285 -3.22 11.86 7.83
N ALA A 286 -3.68 12.06 9.07
CA ALA A 286 -5.08 12.28 9.39
C ALA A 286 -5.44 13.77 9.40
N PHE A 287 -6.59 14.12 8.80
CA PHE A 287 -7.13 15.46 8.80
C PHE A 287 -8.67 15.44 8.75
N GLY A 288 -9.27 16.55 9.19
CA GLY A 288 -10.73 16.74 9.10
C GLY A 288 -11.08 17.98 8.27
N LEU A 289 -12.21 17.96 7.58
CA LEU A 289 -12.74 19.10 6.87
C LEU A 289 -13.89 19.75 7.66
N ARG A 290 -13.76 21.03 8.03
CA ARG A 290 -14.74 21.78 8.85
C ARG A 290 -16.18 21.69 8.34
N GLY A 291 -16.39 21.68 7.03
CA GLY A 291 -17.71 21.64 6.42
C GLY A 291 -18.45 20.31 6.52
N LEU A 292 -17.73 19.22 6.82
CA LEU A 292 -18.31 17.88 6.94
C LEU A 292 -18.66 17.49 8.37
N ILE A 293 -18.12 18.21 9.37
CA ILE A 293 -18.42 17.96 10.78
C ILE A 293 -19.66 18.77 11.16
N ARG A 294 -20.84 18.14 11.05
CA ARG A 294 -22.09 18.73 11.55
C ARG A 294 -22.04 18.82 13.07
N GLY A 295 -22.09 20.04 13.63
CA GLY A 295 -22.27 20.26 15.07
C GLY A 295 -21.19 21.08 15.77
N VAL A 296 -20.11 21.48 15.11
CA VAL A 296 -19.20 22.51 15.61
C VAL A 296 -19.62 23.86 15.00
N SER A 297 -20.81 24.35 15.41
CA SER A 297 -21.11 25.77 15.28
C SER A 297 -20.32 26.52 16.35
N ARG A 298 -19.71 27.58 15.96
CA ARG A 298 -18.87 28.62 16.63
C ARG A 298 -18.96 28.69 18.14
#